data_a21099fa0022cb5a9e64c9fb4fc2b176
#
_entry.id   a21099fa0022cb5a9e64c9fb4fc2b176
#
_cell.length_a   1.000
_cell.length_b   1.000
_cell.length_c   1.000
_cell.angle_alpha   90.00
_cell.angle_beta   90.00
_cell.angle_gamma   90.00
#
_symmetry.space_group_name_H-M   'P 1'
#
loop_
_entity.id
_entity.type
_entity.pdbx_description
1 polymer ?
#
loop_
_entity_poly.entity_id
_entity_poly.type
_entity_poly.pdbx_seq_one_letter_code
_entity_poly.pdbx_strand_id
1 'polypeptide(L)'
;EAFDISNTSGIETVASMVVFQDAKPKKNDYRKFKIRTVVGQDDYASMRETIYRRFTHDDKDSKFATPPSLLLIDGGRGQVNMAKEVLDELGLSIPICGMVKDDKHRTRGLYLNNEEIDMDIRSEAFHLIGRIQEEAHRFAIEYHRSLRSKTQVKSVLEDIKGIGTVRRRALMKHFKDISLVKEADIDTLAQVESMDLKAA
;
A
#
# COMPACT_ATOMS: atom_id res chain seq x y z
N GLU A 1 10.83 7.72 5.17
CA GLU A 1 9.85 6.90 4.47
C GLU A 1 9.68 5.57 5.20
N ALA A 2 8.45 5.07 5.30
CA ALA A 2 8.21 3.76 5.89
C ALA A 2 7.44 2.86 4.91
N PHE A 3 7.86 1.59 4.85
CA PHE A 3 7.36 0.59 3.90
C PHE A 3 6.71 -0.58 4.64
N ASP A 4 5.57 -1.02 4.17
CA ASP A 4 4.85 -2.20 4.62
C ASP A 4 4.47 -3.08 3.43
N ILE A 5 4.80 -4.38 3.50
CA ILE A 5 4.34 -5.38 2.54
C ILE A 5 3.12 -6.06 3.14
N SER A 6 2.05 -6.05 2.40
CA SER A 6 0.80 -6.65 2.84
C SER A 6 0.28 -7.65 1.82
N ASN A 7 0.09 -8.88 2.28
CA ASN A 7 -0.46 -9.99 1.51
C ASN A 7 -1.90 -10.24 1.95
N THR A 8 -2.81 -10.27 1.00
CA THR A 8 -4.16 -10.73 1.27
C THR A 8 -4.38 -12.04 0.55
N SER A 9 -4.69 -13.08 1.30
CA SER A 9 -4.91 -14.46 0.83
C SER A 9 -5.50 -14.52 -0.58
N GLY A 10 -4.65 -14.77 -1.59
CA GLY A 10 -5.06 -15.17 -2.93
C GLY A 10 -5.32 -14.09 -3.97
N ILE A 11 -5.14 -12.78 -3.69
CA ILE A 11 -5.51 -11.79 -4.70
C ILE A 11 -4.32 -11.01 -5.27
N GLU A 12 -3.58 -10.29 -4.49
CA GLU A 12 -2.42 -9.54 -4.99
C GLU A 12 -1.54 -9.09 -3.80
N THR A 13 -0.24 -9.26 -3.93
CA THR A 13 0.71 -8.66 -3.00
C THR A 13 0.84 -7.17 -3.32
N VAL A 14 0.76 -6.34 -2.30
CA VAL A 14 0.93 -4.90 -2.42
C VAL A 14 1.91 -4.38 -1.38
N ALA A 15 2.58 -3.29 -1.72
CA ALA A 15 3.36 -2.53 -0.76
C ALA A 15 2.79 -1.12 -0.61
N SER A 16 2.90 -0.59 0.58
CA SER A 16 2.59 0.80 0.88
C SER A 16 3.85 1.55 1.30
N MET A 17 3.94 2.80 0.92
CA MET A 17 4.96 3.74 1.37
C MET A 17 4.27 4.95 1.99
N VAL A 18 4.56 5.22 3.24
CA VAL A 18 4.16 6.45 3.91
C VAL A 18 5.36 7.36 4.14
N VAL A 19 5.12 8.65 4.16
CA VAL A 19 6.16 9.67 4.34
C VAL A 19 5.83 10.50 5.56
N PHE A 20 6.84 10.69 6.41
CA PHE A 20 6.79 11.62 7.53
C PHE A 20 7.86 12.69 7.35
N GLN A 21 7.49 13.92 7.58
CA GLN A 21 8.38 15.08 7.59
C GLN A 21 8.11 15.87 8.86
N ASP A 22 9.17 16.21 9.60
CA ASP A 22 9.05 16.93 10.87
C ASP A 22 8.07 16.24 11.85
N ALA A 23 8.21 14.91 11.97
CA ALA A 23 7.38 14.03 12.81
C ALA A 23 5.88 14.04 12.47
N LYS A 24 5.47 14.54 11.29
CA LYS A 24 4.10 14.61 10.81
C LYS A 24 3.91 13.84 9.51
N PRO A 25 2.74 13.20 9.29
CA PRO A 25 2.46 12.50 8.05
C PRO A 25 2.33 13.47 6.86
N LYS A 26 3.08 13.21 5.79
CA LYS A 26 3.05 13.95 4.53
C LYS A 26 2.28 13.16 3.47
N LYS A 27 0.97 13.12 3.62
CA LYS A 27 0.06 12.24 2.85
C LYS A 27 0.15 12.40 1.33
N ASN A 28 0.50 13.57 0.82
CA ASN A 28 0.64 13.83 -0.61
C ASN A 28 1.79 13.05 -1.25
N ASP A 29 2.75 12.59 -0.43
CA ASP A 29 3.93 11.85 -0.87
C ASP A 29 3.78 10.34 -0.64
N TYR A 30 2.64 9.86 -0.12
CA TYR A 30 2.34 8.44 0.04
C TYR A 30 2.22 7.74 -1.30
N ARG A 31 2.67 6.48 -1.38
CA ARG A 31 2.58 5.67 -2.60
C ARG A 31 2.09 4.25 -2.31
N LYS A 32 1.42 3.70 -3.30
CA LYS A 32 0.92 2.34 -3.33
C LYS A 32 1.60 1.59 -4.48
N PHE A 33 2.23 0.47 -4.17
CA PHE A 33 2.90 -0.37 -5.16
C PHE A 33 2.12 -1.67 -5.30
N LYS A 34 1.61 -1.92 -6.49
CA LYS A 34 1.17 -3.25 -6.88
C LYS A 34 2.40 -4.03 -7.30
N ILE A 35 2.68 -5.15 -6.65
CA ILE A 35 3.77 -6.04 -6.98
C ILE A 35 3.48 -6.70 -8.33
N ARG A 36 4.46 -6.78 -9.22
CA ARG A 36 4.29 -7.20 -10.61
C ARG A 36 5.14 -8.40 -11.01
N THR A 37 6.32 -8.54 -10.42
CA THR A 37 7.32 -9.53 -10.83
C THR A 37 7.33 -10.76 -9.95
N VAL A 38 6.70 -10.70 -8.78
CA VAL A 38 6.69 -11.78 -7.79
C VAL A 38 5.43 -12.63 -7.97
N VAL A 39 5.63 -13.93 -8.09
CA VAL A 39 4.56 -14.93 -8.18
C VAL A 39 4.41 -15.58 -6.80
N GLY A 40 3.19 -15.57 -6.27
CA GLY A 40 2.90 -16.12 -4.93
C GLY A 40 3.22 -15.16 -3.79
N GLN A 41 3.43 -15.72 -2.60
CA GLN A 41 3.71 -14.97 -1.38
C GLN A 41 5.21 -15.00 -1.11
N ASP A 42 5.92 -13.97 -1.54
CA ASP A 42 7.33 -13.75 -1.24
C ASP A 42 7.54 -12.29 -0.83
N ASP A 43 7.56 -12.07 0.48
CA ASP A 43 7.70 -10.73 1.06
C ASP A 43 9.09 -10.14 0.81
N TYR A 44 10.12 -10.98 0.67
CA TYR A 44 11.48 -10.54 0.40
C TYR A 44 11.60 -10.01 -1.03
N ALA A 45 11.16 -10.79 -2.00
CA ALA A 45 11.13 -10.37 -3.41
C ALA A 45 10.21 -9.16 -3.61
N SER A 46 9.09 -9.09 -2.88
CA SER A 46 8.17 -7.96 -2.92
C SER A 46 8.78 -6.68 -2.35
N MET A 47 9.55 -6.78 -1.26
CA MET A 47 10.30 -5.65 -0.70
C MET A 47 11.38 -5.18 -1.69
N ARG A 48 12.14 -6.13 -2.28
CA ARG A 48 13.14 -5.83 -3.30
C ARG A 48 12.54 -5.04 -4.47
N GLU A 49 11.44 -5.53 -5.06
CA GLU A 49 10.73 -4.84 -6.15
C GLU A 49 10.30 -3.44 -5.73
N THR A 50 9.76 -3.30 -4.52
CA THR A 50 9.24 -2.02 -4.02
C THR A 50 10.34 -0.98 -3.88
N ILE A 51 11.44 -1.32 -3.21
CA ILE A 51 12.58 -0.42 -2.99
C ILE A 51 13.25 -0.09 -4.34
N TYR A 52 13.47 -1.09 -5.19
CA TYR A 52 14.03 -0.85 -6.52
C TYR A 52 13.20 0.15 -7.31
N ARG A 53 11.88 -0.04 -7.38
CA ARG A 53 10.97 0.89 -8.08
C ARG A 53 10.90 2.26 -7.46
N ARG A 54 11.03 2.38 -6.13
CA ARG A 54 11.07 3.68 -5.46
C ARG A 54 12.25 4.53 -5.92
N PHE A 55 13.40 3.93 -6.13
CA PHE A 55 14.64 4.67 -6.43
C PHE A 55 15.05 4.65 -7.90
N THR A 56 14.44 3.82 -8.74
CA THR A 56 14.70 3.78 -10.19
C THR A 56 13.59 4.37 -11.04
N HIS A 57 12.46 4.71 -10.42
CA HIS A 57 11.36 5.33 -11.17
C HIS A 57 11.78 6.71 -11.62
N ASP A 58 11.82 6.88 -12.93
CA ASP A 58 12.16 8.13 -13.61
C ASP A 58 10.96 9.10 -13.55
N ASP A 59 10.51 9.38 -12.32
CA ASP A 59 9.46 10.35 -12.11
C ASP A 59 10.08 11.73 -12.23
N LYS A 60 9.72 12.44 -13.27
CA LYS A 60 9.93 13.90 -13.40
C LYS A 60 9.23 14.68 -12.28
N ASP A 61 8.55 13.97 -11.36
CA ASP A 61 7.93 14.52 -10.17
C ASP A 61 9.04 14.78 -9.13
N SER A 62 9.37 16.04 -8.94
CA SER A 62 10.43 16.53 -8.04
C SER A 62 10.35 15.99 -6.60
N LYS A 63 9.20 15.43 -6.20
CA LYS A 63 8.95 14.87 -4.88
C LYS A 63 9.72 13.57 -4.60
N PHE A 64 10.01 12.77 -5.66
CA PHE A 64 10.79 11.53 -5.55
C PHE A 64 12.29 11.72 -5.76
N ALA A 65 12.70 12.86 -6.28
CA ALA A 65 14.11 13.15 -6.56
C ALA A 65 14.95 13.28 -5.28
N THR A 66 14.33 13.67 -4.16
CA THR A 66 15.06 13.82 -2.89
C THR A 66 15.07 12.48 -2.14
N PRO A 67 16.25 11.90 -1.86
CA PRO A 67 16.35 10.72 -1.03
C PRO A 67 15.83 10.99 0.39
N PRO A 68 15.15 10.03 1.02
CA PRO A 68 14.74 10.16 2.41
C PRO A 68 15.95 10.10 3.36
N SER A 69 15.84 10.75 4.52
CA SER A 69 16.87 10.68 5.56
C SER A 69 16.92 9.32 6.26
N LEU A 70 15.84 8.54 6.19
CA LEU A 70 15.72 7.24 6.83
C LEU A 70 14.65 6.40 6.11
N LEU A 71 14.96 5.12 5.93
CA LEU A 71 13.98 4.09 5.56
C LEU A 71 13.60 3.27 6.79
N LEU A 72 12.31 3.12 7.02
CA LEU A 72 11.75 2.23 8.03
C LEU A 72 11.03 1.08 7.31
N ILE A 73 11.40 -0.14 7.65
CA ILE A 73 10.77 -1.35 7.09
C ILE A 73 9.88 -1.98 8.17
N ASP A 74 8.58 -2.09 7.91
CA ASP A 74 7.68 -2.85 8.76
C ASP A 74 7.81 -4.33 8.46
N GLY A 75 8.94 -4.89 8.87
CA GLY A 75 9.31 -6.26 8.60
C GLY A 75 10.57 -6.72 9.33
N GLY A 76 10.81 -8.04 9.30
CA GLY A 76 11.95 -8.66 9.95
C GLY A 76 13.28 -8.44 9.21
N ARG A 77 14.35 -9.02 9.78
CA ARG A 77 15.74 -8.92 9.29
C ARG A 77 15.88 -9.19 7.79
N GLY A 78 15.19 -10.21 7.27
CA GLY A 78 15.29 -10.56 5.86
C GLY A 78 14.78 -9.45 4.93
N GLN A 79 13.69 -8.78 5.27
CA GLN A 79 13.16 -7.66 4.48
C GLN A 79 14.08 -6.44 4.54
N VAL A 80 14.68 -6.15 5.70
CA VAL A 80 15.69 -5.09 5.85
C VAL A 80 16.91 -5.38 5.00
N ASN A 81 17.41 -6.62 5.02
CA ASN A 81 18.56 -7.02 4.23
C ASN A 81 18.28 -6.90 2.72
N MET A 82 17.11 -7.34 2.26
CA MET A 82 16.72 -7.17 0.87
C MET A 82 16.66 -5.70 0.45
N ALA A 83 16.10 -4.86 1.28
CA ALA A 83 16.05 -3.42 1.00
C ALA A 83 17.46 -2.81 0.98
N LYS A 84 18.34 -3.23 1.89
CA LYS A 84 19.75 -2.80 1.91
C LYS A 84 20.50 -3.22 0.66
N GLU A 85 20.37 -4.49 0.23
CA GLU A 85 20.99 -4.99 -0.99
C GLU A 85 20.62 -4.13 -2.21
N VAL A 86 19.34 -3.73 -2.32
CA VAL A 86 18.88 -2.86 -3.41
C VAL A 86 19.52 -1.47 -3.32
N LEU A 87 19.64 -0.89 -2.13
CA LEU A 87 20.31 0.41 -1.96
C LEU A 87 21.78 0.30 -2.37
N ASP A 88 22.46 -0.76 -1.95
CA ASP A 88 23.87 -1.01 -2.29
C ASP A 88 24.06 -1.19 -3.81
N GLU A 89 23.18 -1.95 -4.48
CA GLU A 89 23.18 -2.11 -5.95
C GLU A 89 22.99 -0.78 -6.69
N LEU A 90 22.19 0.12 -6.14
CA LEU A 90 21.93 1.43 -6.72
C LEU A 90 22.96 2.50 -6.31
N GLY A 91 23.94 2.13 -5.48
CA GLY A 91 24.96 3.06 -4.96
C GLY A 91 24.38 4.13 -4.01
N LEU A 92 23.27 3.82 -3.33
CA LEU A 92 22.58 4.75 -2.43
C LEU A 92 22.98 4.49 -0.97
N SER A 93 23.42 5.54 -0.28
CA SER A 93 23.78 5.49 1.15
C SER A 93 22.64 6.12 1.98
N ILE A 94 21.57 5.37 2.20
CA ILE A 94 20.43 5.79 2.99
C ILE A 94 20.33 4.92 4.24
N PRO A 95 20.27 5.48 5.46
CA PRO A 95 20.06 4.72 6.67
C PRO A 95 18.76 3.90 6.59
N ILE A 96 18.82 2.65 7.03
CA ILE A 96 17.67 1.73 7.00
C ILE A 96 17.52 1.01 8.33
N CYS A 97 16.29 0.96 8.83
CA CYS A 97 15.93 0.25 10.05
C CYS A 97 14.71 -0.65 9.82
N GLY A 98 14.69 -1.81 10.46
CA GLY A 98 13.48 -2.61 10.61
C GLY A 98 12.76 -2.28 11.91
N MET A 99 11.46 -2.45 11.94
CA MET A 99 10.65 -2.32 13.14
C MET A 99 10.47 -3.69 13.78
N VAL A 100 11.06 -3.88 14.98
CA VAL A 100 10.95 -5.13 15.73
C VAL A 100 9.62 -5.17 16.47
N LYS A 101 8.90 -6.28 16.31
CA LYS A 101 7.57 -6.48 16.92
C LYS A 101 7.65 -7.42 18.12
N ASP A 102 6.81 -7.17 19.11
CA ASP A 102 6.53 -8.11 20.21
C ASP A 102 5.56 -9.22 19.74
N ASP A 103 5.29 -10.19 20.62
CA ASP A 103 4.35 -11.29 20.37
C ASP A 103 2.90 -10.81 20.10
N LYS A 104 2.60 -9.56 20.40
CA LYS A 104 1.32 -8.91 20.12
C LYS A 104 1.35 -8.02 18.87
N HIS A 105 2.39 -8.19 18.04
CA HIS A 105 2.64 -7.40 16.82
C HIS A 105 2.81 -5.89 17.03
N ARG A 106 3.19 -5.44 18.22
CA ARG A 106 3.47 -4.02 18.51
C ARG A 106 4.98 -3.78 18.43
N THR A 107 5.36 -2.60 17.95
CA THR A 107 6.77 -2.20 17.95
C THR A 107 7.34 -2.23 19.37
N ARG A 108 8.48 -2.91 19.56
CA ARG A 108 9.24 -2.90 20.80
C ARG A 108 10.61 -2.27 20.66
N GLY A 109 11.16 -2.20 19.44
CA GLY A 109 12.47 -1.69 19.16
C GLY A 109 12.74 -1.55 17.66
N LEU A 110 13.98 -1.32 17.34
CA LEU A 110 14.45 -1.23 15.96
C LEU A 110 15.50 -2.29 15.67
N TYR A 111 15.57 -2.71 14.41
CA TYR A 111 16.65 -3.51 13.86
C TYR A 111 17.53 -2.62 12.99
N LEU A 112 18.75 -2.39 13.41
CA LEU A 112 19.72 -1.52 12.74
C LEU A 112 21.09 -2.21 12.71
N ASN A 113 21.77 -2.20 11.57
CA ASN A 113 23.12 -2.75 11.42
C ASN A 113 23.30 -4.19 11.97
N ASN A 114 22.32 -5.05 11.72
CA ASN A 114 22.26 -6.44 12.18
C ASN A 114 22.05 -6.63 13.70
N GLU A 115 21.74 -5.58 14.43
CA GLU A 115 21.48 -5.63 15.87
C GLU A 115 20.06 -5.13 16.16
N GLU A 116 19.45 -5.73 17.19
CA GLU A 116 18.19 -5.20 17.74
C GLU A 116 18.55 -4.14 18.78
N ILE A 117 17.94 -2.98 18.63
CA ILE A 117 18.06 -1.87 19.55
C ILE A 117 16.76 -1.73 20.30
N ASP A 118 16.80 -2.01 21.60
CA ASP A 118 15.67 -1.75 22.48
C ASP A 118 15.48 -0.24 22.63
N MET A 119 14.22 0.17 22.60
CA MET A 119 13.88 1.58 22.74
C MET A 119 13.16 1.81 24.08
N ASP A 120 13.47 2.94 24.71
CA ASP A 120 12.63 3.37 25.84
C ASP A 120 11.21 3.67 25.34
N ILE A 121 10.26 2.89 25.85
CA ILE A 121 8.84 3.00 25.51
C ILE A 121 8.23 4.37 25.84
N ARG A 122 8.89 5.15 26.70
CA ARG A 122 8.47 6.51 27.08
C ARG A 122 9.05 7.59 26.18
N SER A 123 10.00 7.23 25.30
CA SER A 123 10.64 8.21 24.42
C SER A 123 9.70 8.70 23.34
N GLU A 124 9.83 9.96 22.97
CA GLU A 124 9.11 10.53 21.82
C GLU A 124 9.47 9.83 20.51
N ALA A 125 10.70 9.36 20.38
CA ALA A 125 11.15 8.58 19.24
C ALA A 125 10.38 7.25 19.12
N PHE A 126 10.19 6.53 20.24
CA PHE A 126 9.40 5.31 20.27
C PHE A 126 7.94 5.55 19.85
N HIS A 127 7.33 6.60 20.40
CA HIS A 127 5.97 7.00 20.04
C HIS A 127 5.85 7.44 18.58
N LEU A 128 6.86 8.10 18.04
CA LEU A 128 6.90 8.48 16.63
C LEU A 128 6.93 7.24 15.73
N ILE A 129 7.81 6.28 16.02
CA ILE A 129 7.93 5.03 15.25
C ILE A 129 6.62 4.23 15.30
N GLY A 130 5.99 4.14 16.47
CA GLY A 130 4.67 3.50 16.60
C GLY A 130 3.62 4.15 15.70
N ARG A 131 3.55 5.48 15.69
CA ARG A 131 2.62 6.21 14.79
C ARG A 131 2.94 6.00 13.31
N ILE A 132 4.22 5.92 12.95
CA ILE A 132 4.63 5.65 11.57
C ILE A 132 4.20 4.25 11.16
N GLN A 133 4.41 3.25 12.03
CA GLN A 133 3.99 1.87 11.79
C GLN A 133 2.48 1.75 11.62
N GLU A 134 1.71 2.30 12.55
CA GLU A 134 0.25 2.31 12.49
C GLU A 134 -0.26 2.95 11.19
N GLU A 135 0.35 4.05 10.77
CA GLU A 135 -0.05 4.75 9.54
C GLU A 135 0.32 3.95 8.29
N ALA A 136 1.49 3.29 8.23
CA ALA A 136 1.88 2.41 7.14
C ALA A 136 0.89 1.25 7.01
N HIS A 137 0.60 0.59 8.12
CA HIS A 137 -0.37 -0.51 8.17
C HIS A 137 -1.78 -0.06 7.78
N ARG A 138 -2.26 1.07 8.33
CA ARG A 138 -3.57 1.65 7.96
C ARG A 138 -3.67 1.91 6.45
N PHE A 139 -2.62 2.48 5.87
CA PHE A 139 -2.58 2.82 4.45
C PHE A 139 -2.54 1.57 3.56
N ALA A 140 -1.84 0.51 3.98
CA ALA A 140 -1.85 -0.79 3.32
C ALA A 140 -3.25 -1.43 3.33
N ILE A 141 -3.92 -1.46 4.49
CA ILE A 141 -5.29 -1.98 4.60
C ILE A 141 -6.26 -1.22 3.70
N GLU A 142 -6.19 0.10 3.66
CA GLU A 142 -7.01 0.94 2.78
C GLU A 142 -6.80 0.58 1.30
N TYR A 143 -5.55 0.33 0.92
CA TYR A 143 -5.22 -0.10 -0.44
C TYR A 143 -5.83 -1.47 -0.78
N HIS A 144 -5.70 -2.45 0.11
CA HIS A 144 -6.32 -3.76 -0.07
C HIS A 144 -7.85 -3.67 -0.21
N ARG A 145 -8.50 -2.89 0.65
CA ARG A 145 -9.96 -2.67 0.54
C ARG A 145 -10.33 -2.09 -0.82
N SER A 146 -9.56 -1.12 -1.30
CA SER A 146 -9.77 -0.52 -2.64
C SER A 146 -9.61 -1.53 -3.78
N LEU A 147 -8.62 -2.44 -3.70
CA LEU A 147 -8.40 -3.48 -4.70
C LEU A 147 -9.50 -4.52 -4.67
N ARG A 148 -9.88 -5.02 -3.49
CA ARG A 148 -10.99 -5.98 -3.32
C ARG A 148 -12.29 -5.43 -3.88
N SER A 149 -12.64 -4.18 -3.54
CA SER A 149 -13.82 -3.53 -4.06
C SER A 149 -13.80 -3.47 -5.60
N LYS A 150 -12.67 -3.08 -6.20
CA LYS A 150 -12.53 -3.05 -7.66
C LYS A 150 -12.68 -4.43 -8.31
N THR A 151 -12.09 -5.47 -7.72
CA THR A 151 -12.16 -6.83 -8.24
C THR A 151 -13.57 -7.39 -8.08
N GLN A 152 -14.21 -7.15 -6.94
CA GLN A 152 -15.58 -7.60 -6.69
C GLN A 152 -16.58 -6.92 -7.63
N VAL A 153 -16.45 -5.61 -7.83
CA VAL A 153 -17.26 -4.85 -8.81
C VAL A 153 -17.05 -5.38 -10.22
N LYS A 154 -15.81 -5.67 -10.59
CA LYS A 154 -15.49 -6.23 -11.89
C LYS A 154 -16.18 -7.57 -12.08
N SER A 155 -16.02 -8.50 -11.15
CA SER A 155 -16.60 -9.84 -11.20
C SER A 155 -18.12 -9.81 -11.25
N VAL A 156 -18.77 -9.05 -10.37
CA VAL A 156 -20.25 -9.03 -10.27
C VAL A 156 -20.92 -8.38 -11.49
N LEU A 157 -20.34 -7.32 -12.04
CA LEU A 157 -20.95 -6.59 -13.16
C LEU A 157 -20.53 -7.09 -14.54
N GLU A 158 -19.41 -7.82 -14.66
CA GLU A 158 -18.98 -8.40 -15.95
C GLU A 158 -19.87 -9.57 -16.40
N ASP A 159 -20.46 -10.30 -15.46
CA ASP A 159 -21.34 -11.43 -15.76
C ASP A 159 -22.74 -10.98 -16.23
N ILE A 160 -23.06 -9.67 -16.10
CA ILE A 160 -24.36 -9.14 -16.51
C ILE A 160 -24.31 -8.76 -17.99
N LYS A 161 -25.14 -9.47 -18.81
CA LYS A 161 -25.24 -9.20 -20.24
C LYS A 161 -25.69 -7.75 -20.50
N GLY A 162 -24.88 -7.00 -21.24
CA GLY A 162 -25.17 -5.59 -21.56
C GLY A 162 -24.44 -4.59 -20.65
N ILE A 163 -23.83 -5.02 -19.54
CA ILE A 163 -23.03 -4.16 -18.67
C ILE A 163 -21.54 -4.23 -19.05
N GLY A 164 -21.18 -3.51 -20.09
CA GLY A 164 -19.77 -3.38 -20.49
C GLY A 164 -19.00 -2.36 -19.65
N THR A 165 -17.75 -2.13 -20.01
CA THR A 165 -16.81 -1.27 -19.26
C THR A 165 -17.34 0.16 -19.04
N VAL A 166 -18.07 0.73 -20.01
CA VAL A 166 -18.60 2.10 -19.92
C VAL A 166 -19.70 2.18 -18.86
N ARG A 167 -20.72 1.30 -18.96
CA ARG A 167 -21.84 1.23 -18.02
C ARG A 167 -21.37 0.93 -16.60
N ARG A 168 -20.48 -0.05 -16.45
CA ARG A 168 -19.87 -0.37 -15.14
C ARG A 168 -19.17 0.84 -14.51
N ARG A 169 -18.39 1.61 -15.29
CA ARG A 169 -17.72 2.82 -14.80
C ARG A 169 -18.73 3.89 -14.37
N ALA A 170 -19.80 4.06 -15.13
CA ALA A 170 -20.86 5.02 -14.83
C ALA A 170 -21.61 4.64 -13.54
N LEU A 171 -22.00 3.36 -13.39
CA LEU A 171 -22.63 2.84 -12.17
C LEU A 171 -21.75 3.08 -10.95
N MET A 172 -20.45 2.73 -11.00
CA MET A 172 -19.55 2.91 -9.88
C MET A 172 -19.22 4.38 -9.58
N LYS A 173 -19.28 5.26 -10.57
CA LYS A 173 -19.15 6.70 -10.36
C LYS A 173 -20.37 7.26 -9.62
N HIS A 174 -21.56 6.75 -9.91
CA HIS A 174 -22.81 7.21 -9.30
C HIS A 174 -23.00 6.65 -7.87
N PHE A 175 -22.94 5.33 -7.71
CA PHE A 175 -23.24 4.66 -6.45
C PHE A 175 -22.06 4.52 -5.48
N LYS A 176 -20.83 4.58 -5.98
CA LYS A 176 -19.56 4.43 -5.21
C LYS A 176 -19.34 3.06 -4.57
N ASP A 177 -20.38 2.27 -4.32
CA ASP A 177 -20.35 0.93 -3.75
C ASP A 177 -21.27 -0.03 -4.52
N ILE A 178 -20.82 -1.29 -4.67
CA ILE A 178 -21.55 -2.33 -5.40
C ILE A 178 -22.82 -2.77 -4.66
N SER A 179 -22.86 -2.69 -3.36
CA SER A 179 -24.05 -3.00 -2.56
C SER A 179 -25.19 -2.04 -2.89
N LEU A 180 -24.87 -0.76 -3.04
CA LEU A 180 -25.87 0.26 -3.41
C LEU A 180 -26.40 0.05 -4.84
N VAL A 181 -25.57 -0.48 -5.76
CA VAL A 181 -26.04 -0.86 -7.10
C VAL A 181 -27.05 -2.02 -7.03
N LYS A 182 -26.80 -3.01 -6.14
CA LYS A 182 -27.69 -4.15 -5.96
C LYS A 182 -29.03 -3.82 -5.29
N GLU A 183 -29.05 -2.78 -4.47
CA GLU A 183 -30.23 -2.32 -3.72
C GLU A 183 -31.04 -1.28 -4.50
N ALA A 184 -30.47 -0.69 -5.56
CA ALA A 184 -31.11 0.34 -6.36
C ALA A 184 -32.26 -0.24 -7.20
N ASP A 185 -33.34 0.51 -7.32
CA ASP A 185 -34.45 0.19 -8.22
C ASP A 185 -34.09 0.49 -9.68
N ILE A 186 -34.91 -0.05 -10.59
CA ILE A 186 -34.69 0.05 -12.05
C ILE A 186 -34.71 1.51 -12.51
N ASP A 187 -35.56 2.34 -11.95
CA ASP A 187 -35.69 3.75 -12.34
C ASP A 187 -34.44 4.53 -11.96
N THR A 188 -33.90 4.27 -10.78
CA THR A 188 -32.65 4.86 -10.31
C THR A 188 -31.46 4.39 -11.15
N LEU A 189 -31.38 3.10 -11.49
CA LEU A 189 -30.35 2.57 -12.36
C LEU A 189 -30.40 3.16 -13.77
N ALA A 190 -31.62 3.34 -14.34
CA ALA A 190 -31.81 3.90 -15.66
C ALA A 190 -31.42 5.39 -15.78
N GLN A 191 -31.36 6.11 -14.67
CA GLN A 191 -30.91 7.52 -14.61
C GLN A 191 -29.40 7.68 -14.65
N VAL A 192 -28.65 6.59 -14.47
CA VAL A 192 -27.18 6.65 -14.51
C VAL A 192 -26.70 6.87 -15.94
N GLU A 193 -25.70 7.71 -16.11
CA GLU A 193 -25.06 7.99 -17.40
C GLU A 193 -24.76 6.69 -18.17
N SER A 194 -25.11 6.63 -19.44
CA SER A 194 -24.96 5.45 -20.33
C SER A 194 -25.82 4.23 -19.98
N MET A 195 -26.74 4.33 -19.03
CA MET A 195 -27.77 3.30 -18.75
C MET A 195 -29.07 3.64 -19.47
N ASP A 196 -29.88 2.62 -19.67
CA ASP A 196 -31.25 2.71 -20.18
C ASP A 196 -32.12 1.67 -19.45
N LEU A 197 -33.44 1.75 -19.58
CA LEU A 197 -34.38 0.82 -18.96
C LEU A 197 -34.16 -0.66 -19.34
N LYS A 198 -33.50 -0.93 -20.48
CA LYS A 198 -33.20 -2.30 -20.89
C LYS A 198 -31.95 -2.87 -20.22
N ALA A 199 -31.05 -1.98 -19.78
CA ALA A 199 -29.79 -2.33 -19.12
C ALA A 199 -29.85 -2.19 -17.59
N ALA A 200 -30.85 -1.52 -17.07
CA ALA A 200 -31.18 -1.43 -15.65
C ALA A 200 -31.93 -2.69 -15.20
#